data_74375b606ac643d72d20746f5a7b6a3d
#
_entry.id   74375b606ac643d72d20746f5a7b6a3d
#
_cell.length_a   1.000
_cell.length_b   1.000
_cell.length_c   1.000
_cell.angle_alpha   90.00
_cell.angle_beta   90.00
_cell.angle_gamma   90.00
#
_symmetry.space_group_name_H-M   'P 1'
#
loop_
_entity.id
_entity.type
_entity.pdbx_description
1 polymer ?
#
loop_
_entity_poly.entity_id
_entity_poly.type
_entity_poly.pdbx_seq_one_letter_code
_entity_poly.pdbx_strand_id
1 'polypeptide(L)'
;QYGSAQELLVNVYGRQYTLLNGKWNAIIDPYQQGRKTAIYRNRALKDKADFKEYAFEGGLRLNVPSDWNSQIPELKYYEGTMWYARKFEINKKSDENLFLYFGAVNYRCRVYLNGTLIGSHEGGFTPFQFNVTNVVKEGGNFLAVEVDNTRTADAIPALSFDWWNYGGITRDVMLVHTPKNYIRDYFIQLDKYDSDRVHAEVQLSAQNAGQLVKIEIPELKIANKVFTDGTGLAKATFRVRNLERWSPQ
;
A
#
# COMPACT_ATOMS: atom_id res chain seq x y z
N GLN A 1 -19.80 -3.25 5.44
CA GLN A 1 -18.48 -3.46 6.09
C GLN A 1 -17.42 -3.08 5.08
N TYR A 2 -16.68 -2.00 5.33
CA TYR A 2 -15.53 -1.62 4.53
C TYR A 2 -14.41 -2.63 4.82
N GLY A 3 -13.77 -3.18 3.77
CA GLY A 3 -12.63 -4.06 3.97
C GLY A 3 -11.54 -3.32 4.76
N SER A 4 -11.13 -3.89 5.90
CA SER A 4 -9.91 -3.45 6.56
C SER A 4 -8.72 -3.69 5.65
N ALA A 5 -7.67 -2.89 5.79
CA ALA A 5 -6.41 -3.14 5.09
C ALA A 5 -5.98 -4.60 5.31
N GLN A 6 -5.59 -5.26 4.23
CA GLN A 6 -5.16 -6.66 4.27
C GLN A 6 -3.77 -6.75 4.91
N GLU A 7 -3.44 -7.93 5.45
CA GLU A 7 -2.09 -8.25 5.89
C GLU A 7 -1.07 -7.89 4.80
N LEU A 8 0.00 -7.18 5.19
CA LEU A 8 0.99 -6.67 4.26
C LEU A 8 1.82 -7.80 3.64
N LEU A 9 2.14 -7.64 2.36
CA LEU A 9 3.18 -8.43 1.72
C LEU A 9 4.54 -8.03 2.29
N VAL A 10 5.33 -9.03 2.67
CA VAL A 10 6.73 -8.80 3.03
C VAL A 10 7.55 -8.45 1.79
N ASN A 11 8.61 -7.67 1.98
CA ASN A 11 9.60 -7.33 0.96
C ASN A 11 8.99 -6.81 -0.36
N VAL A 12 8.06 -5.84 -0.27
CA VAL A 12 7.38 -5.28 -1.45
C VAL A 12 8.36 -4.69 -2.47
N TYR A 13 9.45 -4.06 -2.02
CA TYR A 13 10.48 -3.46 -2.88
C TYR A 13 11.38 -4.50 -3.58
N GLY A 14 11.43 -5.73 -3.11
CA GLY A 14 12.11 -6.84 -3.75
C GLY A 14 11.24 -7.62 -4.75
N ARG A 15 9.98 -7.22 -4.93
CA ARG A 15 9.05 -7.84 -5.87
C ARG A 15 8.98 -7.05 -7.18
N GLN A 16 8.38 -7.66 -8.21
CA GLN A 16 8.00 -6.91 -9.40
C GLN A 16 6.87 -5.95 -9.03
N TYR A 17 7.00 -4.67 -9.41
CA TYR A 17 5.95 -3.67 -9.21
C TYR A 17 5.92 -2.64 -10.33
N THR A 18 4.77 -2.01 -10.50
CA THR A 18 4.58 -0.83 -11.33
C THR A 18 4.44 0.37 -10.40
N LEU A 19 5.36 1.33 -10.52
CA LEU A 19 5.34 2.55 -9.71
C LEU A 19 4.26 3.51 -10.24
N LEU A 20 3.36 3.96 -9.37
CA LEU A 20 2.30 4.90 -9.70
C LEU A 20 2.59 6.34 -9.24
N ASN A 21 3.80 6.61 -8.77
CA ASN A 21 4.27 7.93 -8.37
C ASN A 21 4.23 8.94 -9.52
N GLY A 22 4.40 10.21 -9.19
CA GLY A 22 4.49 11.31 -10.13
C GLY A 22 3.37 12.33 -9.95
N LYS A 23 2.98 13.03 -11.02
CA LYS A 23 1.93 14.05 -10.95
C LYS A 23 0.56 13.40 -11.04
N TRP A 24 -0.27 13.61 -10.01
CA TRP A 24 -1.66 13.19 -9.95
C TRP A 24 -2.58 14.39 -10.09
N ASN A 25 -3.72 14.21 -10.70
CA ASN A 25 -4.78 15.23 -10.67
C ASN A 25 -5.38 15.27 -9.26
N ALA A 26 -5.77 16.46 -8.80
CA ALA A 26 -6.34 16.63 -7.48
C ALA A 26 -7.55 17.58 -7.50
N ILE A 27 -8.45 17.40 -6.53
CA ILE A 27 -9.62 18.25 -6.29
C ILE A 27 -9.69 18.55 -4.80
N ILE A 28 -9.76 19.83 -4.44
CA ILE A 28 -10.01 20.27 -3.06
C ILE A 28 -11.51 20.09 -2.78
N ASP A 29 -11.86 19.36 -1.73
CA ASP A 29 -13.25 19.04 -1.40
C ASP A 29 -13.60 19.42 0.06
N PRO A 30 -13.60 20.72 0.40
CA PRO A 30 -13.80 21.19 1.78
C PRO A 30 -15.19 20.85 2.32
N TYR A 31 -16.15 20.60 1.45
CA TYR A 31 -17.54 20.29 1.81
C TYR A 31 -17.87 18.79 1.69
N GLN A 32 -16.89 17.93 1.38
CA GLN A 32 -17.04 16.49 1.23
C GLN A 32 -18.15 16.07 0.25
N GLN A 33 -18.28 16.82 -0.85
CA GLN A 33 -19.30 16.55 -1.88
C GLN A 33 -18.86 15.50 -2.89
N GLY A 34 -17.55 15.24 -3.03
CA GLY A 34 -16.99 14.32 -4.01
C GLY A 34 -17.60 12.89 -3.94
N ARG A 35 -17.93 12.41 -2.74
CA ARG A 35 -18.63 11.13 -2.59
C ARG A 35 -20.07 11.17 -3.12
N LYS A 36 -20.81 12.23 -2.83
CA LYS A 36 -22.21 12.41 -3.27
C LYS A 36 -22.30 12.56 -4.78
N THR A 37 -21.35 13.28 -5.38
CA THR A 37 -21.26 13.46 -6.82
C THR A 37 -20.58 12.31 -7.54
N ALA A 38 -20.06 11.32 -6.77
CA ALA A 38 -19.42 10.11 -7.27
C ALA A 38 -18.24 10.42 -8.22
N ILE A 39 -17.40 11.42 -7.90
CA ILE A 39 -16.26 11.84 -8.74
C ILE A 39 -15.27 10.70 -8.99
N TYR A 40 -15.17 9.73 -8.08
CA TYR A 40 -14.36 8.53 -8.21
C TYR A 40 -14.72 7.64 -9.42
N ARG A 41 -15.90 7.87 -10.06
CA ARG A 41 -16.31 7.19 -11.30
C ARG A 41 -15.70 7.79 -12.55
N ASN A 42 -15.09 8.99 -12.43
CA ASN A 42 -14.47 9.72 -13.55
C ASN A 42 -15.41 9.83 -14.76
N ARG A 43 -16.69 10.09 -14.53
CA ARG A 43 -17.63 10.29 -15.63
C ARG A 43 -17.33 11.60 -16.36
N ALA A 44 -17.54 11.62 -17.65
CA ALA A 44 -17.54 12.86 -18.41
C ALA A 44 -18.62 13.84 -17.92
N LEU A 45 -18.33 15.13 -17.99
CA LEU A 45 -19.33 16.17 -17.74
C LEU A 45 -20.49 15.98 -18.71
N LYS A 46 -21.74 16.05 -18.23
CA LYS A 46 -22.93 15.83 -19.05
C LYS A 46 -23.26 17.08 -19.87
N ASP A 47 -23.10 18.25 -19.27
CA ASP A 47 -23.40 19.53 -19.86
C ASP A 47 -22.65 20.69 -19.15
N LYS A 48 -22.91 21.93 -19.53
CA LYS A 48 -22.29 23.12 -18.95
C LYS A 48 -22.69 23.39 -17.49
N ALA A 49 -23.78 22.77 -17.00
CA ALA A 49 -24.25 22.93 -15.64
C ALA A 49 -23.62 21.92 -14.67
N ASP A 50 -22.93 20.89 -15.17
CA ASP A 50 -22.13 20.00 -14.30
C ASP A 50 -21.00 20.79 -13.62
N PHE A 51 -20.72 20.48 -12.37
CA PHE A 51 -19.70 21.16 -11.56
C PHE A 51 -18.31 20.87 -12.09
N LYS A 52 -17.69 21.83 -12.78
CA LYS A 52 -16.29 21.73 -13.27
C LYS A 52 -15.28 21.57 -12.13
N GLU A 53 -15.59 22.11 -10.96
CA GLU A 53 -14.76 22.03 -9.75
C GLU A 53 -14.55 20.58 -9.29
N TYR A 54 -15.46 19.70 -9.67
CA TYR A 54 -15.40 18.27 -9.37
C TYR A 54 -14.98 17.41 -10.57
N ALA A 55 -14.32 18.00 -11.56
CA ALA A 55 -13.70 17.29 -12.68
C ALA A 55 -12.17 17.25 -12.49
N PHE A 56 -11.58 16.07 -12.61
CA PHE A 56 -10.12 15.94 -12.50
C PHE A 56 -9.35 16.53 -13.67
N GLU A 57 -9.98 16.67 -14.83
CA GLU A 57 -9.35 17.17 -16.04
C GLU A 57 -9.23 18.71 -16.00
N GLY A 58 -8.00 19.22 -16.25
CA GLY A 58 -7.72 20.65 -16.22
C GLY A 58 -7.60 21.27 -14.83
N GLY A 59 -7.71 20.47 -13.76
CA GLY A 59 -7.62 20.91 -12.38
C GLY A 59 -6.20 20.95 -11.80
N LEU A 60 -6.15 20.99 -10.48
CA LEU A 60 -4.93 20.98 -9.70
C LEU A 60 -4.11 19.71 -9.97
N ARG A 61 -2.78 19.84 -9.95
CA ARG A 61 -1.84 18.71 -10.04
C ARG A 61 -0.88 18.74 -8.86
N LEU A 62 -0.80 17.61 -8.15
CA LEU A 62 0.08 17.42 -7.02
C LEU A 62 1.08 16.28 -7.30
N ASN A 63 2.28 16.41 -6.76
CA ASN A 63 3.25 15.32 -6.79
C ASN A 63 2.88 14.26 -5.74
N VAL A 64 3.06 13.00 -6.11
CA VAL A 64 2.96 11.83 -5.24
C VAL A 64 4.26 11.06 -5.40
N PRO A 65 4.99 10.73 -4.33
CA PRO A 65 4.69 11.06 -2.93
C PRO A 65 4.96 12.54 -2.59
N SER A 66 4.10 13.14 -1.82
CA SER A 66 4.29 14.40 -1.08
C SER A 66 3.01 14.77 -0.30
N ASP A 67 3.10 15.73 0.62
CA ASP A 67 1.95 16.41 1.18
C ASP A 67 1.47 17.55 0.26
N TRP A 68 0.22 18.00 0.40
CA TRP A 68 -0.27 19.15 -0.40
C TRP A 68 0.10 20.50 0.22
N ASN A 69 0.35 20.54 1.54
CA ASN A 69 0.56 21.79 2.27
C ASN A 69 1.89 22.46 1.88
N SER A 70 2.91 21.69 1.51
CA SER A 70 4.20 22.20 1.07
C SER A 70 4.30 22.48 -0.43
N GLN A 71 3.38 21.97 -1.25
CA GLN A 71 3.46 22.08 -2.70
C GLN A 71 2.85 23.37 -3.24
N ILE A 72 1.84 23.91 -2.58
CA ILE A 72 1.05 25.05 -3.06
C ILE A 72 0.84 26.02 -1.91
N PRO A 73 1.24 27.30 -2.04
CA PRO A 73 1.12 28.29 -0.97
C PRO A 73 -0.29 28.44 -0.40
N GLU A 74 -1.30 28.37 -1.25
CA GLU A 74 -2.72 28.50 -0.89
C GLU A 74 -3.20 27.32 -0.02
N LEU A 75 -2.53 26.18 -0.11
CA LEU A 75 -2.84 24.98 0.66
C LEU A 75 -2.00 24.83 1.93
N LYS A 76 -1.11 25.80 2.21
CA LYS A 76 -0.16 25.71 3.35
C LYS A 76 -0.85 25.35 4.66
N TYR A 77 -2.04 25.87 4.89
CA TYR A 77 -2.83 25.66 6.11
C TYR A 77 -4.14 24.90 5.84
N TYR A 78 -4.28 24.31 4.65
CA TYR A 78 -5.48 23.56 4.34
C TYR A 78 -5.52 22.25 5.13
N GLU A 79 -6.57 22.09 5.90
CA GLU A 79 -6.95 20.88 6.62
C GLU A 79 -8.36 20.50 6.19
N GLY A 80 -8.53 19.28 5.68
CA GLY A 80 -9.79 18.83 5.10
C GLY A 80 -9.61 17.69 4.09
N THR A 81 -10.60 17.55 3.22
CA THR A 81 -10.61 16.49 2.21
C THR A 81 -10.01 16.92 0.88
N MET A 82 -9.13 16.10 0.35
CA MET A 82 -8.53 16.20 -0.97
C MET A 82 -8.75 14.89 -1.75
N TRP A 83 -9.18 15.00 -2.99
CA TRP A 83 -9.25 13.88 -3.90
C TRP A 83 -8.03 13.87 -4.81
N TYR A 84 -7.42 12.70 -4.96
CA TYR A 84 -6.35 12.42 -5.91
C TYR A 84 -6.86 11.48 -7.00
N ALA A 85 -6.36 11.63 -8.22
CA ALA A 85 -6.66 10.71 -9.31
C ALA A 85 -5.46 10.44 -10.20
N ARG A 86 -5.33 9.17 -10.61
CA ARG A 86 -4.30 8.68 -11.52
C ARG A 86 -4.90 7.73 -12.55
N LYS A 87 -4.65 8.00 -13.82
CA LYS A 87 -4.85 7.03 -14.91
C LYS A 87 -3.56 6.24 -15.08
N PHE A 88 -3.65 4.93 -15.25
CA PHE A 88 -2.50 4.08 -15.54
C PHE A 88 -2.92 2.92 -16.45
N GLU A 89 -1.96 2.37 -17.17
CA GLU A 89 -2.15 1.21 -18.03
C GLU A 89 -1.37 0.02 -17.49
N ILE A 90 -1.89 -1.17 -17.72
CA ILE A 90 -1.25 -2.41 -17.32
C ILE A 90 -1.53 -3.52 -18.32
N ASN A 91 -0.51 -4.33 -18.57
CA ASN A 91 -0.66 -5.62 -19.23
C ASN A 91 -0.80 -6.69 -18.15
N LYS A 92 -2.05 -7.08 -17.89
CA LYS A 92 -2.41 -8.00 -16.81
C LYS A 92 -2.24 -9.44 -17.25
N LYS A 93 -1.46 -10.23 -16.47
CA LYS A 93 -1.29 -11.66 -16.73
C LYS A 93 -2.40 -12.46 -16.03
N SER A 94 -2.77 -13.60 -16.61
CA SER A 94 -3.81 -14.48 -16.05
C SER A 94 -3.36 -15.23 -14.80
N ASP A 95 -2.06 -15.44 -14.64
CA ASP A 95 -1.42 -16.24 -13.60
C ASP A 95 -0.83 -15.40 -12.46
N GLU A 96 -1.18 -14.10 -12.37
CA GLU A 96 -0.69 -13.21 -11.31
C GLU A 96 -1.81 -12.74 -10.36
N ASN A 97 -1.41 -12.28 -9.19
CA ASN A 97 -2.20 -11.44 -8.32
C ASN A 97 -1.62 -10.02 -8.33
N LEU A 98 -2.49 -9.04 -8.13
CA LEU A 98 -2.15 -7.62 -8.12
C LEU A 98 -2.56 -7.01 -6.78
N PHE A 99 -1.61 -6.35 -6.13
CA PHE A 99 -1.84 -5.64 -4.88
C PHE A 99 -1.55 -4.16 -5.07
N LEU A 100 -2.51 -3.32 -4.77
CA LEU A 100 -2.31 -1.88 -4.72
C LEU A 100 -1.79 -1.52 -3.32
N TYR A 101 -0.52 -1.11 -3.27
CA TYR A 101 0.21 -0.78 -2.05
C TYR A 101 0.39 0.73 -1.94
N PHE A 102 0.19 1.24 -0.74
CA PHE A 102 0.50 2.61 -0.33
C PHE A 102 1.48 2.57 0.83
N GLY A 103 2.60 3.28 0.69
CA GLY A 103 3.60 3.37 1.76
C GLY A 103 3.12 4.22 2.94
N ALA A 104 2.37 5.29 2.68
CA ALA A 104 1.65 6.09 3.68
C ALA A 104 0.69 7.08 3.02
N VAL A 105 -0.45 7.32 3.68
CA VAL A 105 -1.42 8.37 3.34
C VAL A 105 -1.85 9.06 4.63
N ASN A 106 -1.67 10.37 4.72
CA ASN A 106 -2.00 11.11 5.94
C ASN A 106 -3.29 11.91 5.76
N TYR A 107 -4.35 11.69 6.53
CA TYR A 107 -4.43 10.80 7.70
C TYR A 107 -5.39 9.62 7.46
N ARG A 108 -6.62 9.88 6.93
CA ARG A 108 -7.63 8.89 6.55
C ARG A 108 -7.75 8.86 5.04
N CYS A 109 -7.99 7.69 4.49
CA CYS A 109 -8.28 7.62 3.06
C CYS A 109 -9.34 6.57 2.72
N ARG A 110 -9.98 6.79 1.56
CA ARG A 110 -10.77 5.80 0.84
C ARG A 110 -10.20 5.65 -0.56
N VAL A 111 -10.03 4.42 -0.99
CA VAL A 111 -9.40 4.11 -2.27
C VAL A 111 -10.42 3.48 -3.19
N TYR A 112 -10.56 4.06 -4.39
CA TYR A 112 -11.47 3.62 -5.43
C TYR A 112 -10.69 3.25 -6.69
N LEU A 113 -10.96 2.07 -7.23
CA LEU A 113 -10.37 1.63 -8.49
C LEU A 113 -11.48 1.32 -9.49
N ASN A 114 -11.41 1.95 -10.67
CA ASN A 114 -12.41 1.81 -11.73
C ASN A 114 -13.86 2.08 -11.27
N GLY A 115 -14.01 3.04 -10.34
CA GLY A 115 -15.30 3.41 -9.77
C GLY A 115 -15.81 2.52 -8.63
N THR A 116 -15.04 1.51 -8.22
CA THR A 116 -15.36 0.61 -7.12
C THR A 116 -14.54 0.96 -5.89
N LEU A 117 -15.18 1.12 -4.72
CA LEU A 117 -14.49 1.27 -3.44
C LEU A 117 -13.78 -0.05 -3.11
N ILE A 118 -12.46 -0.03 -2.99
CA ILE A 118 -11.66 -1.20 -2.66
C ILE A 118 -11.30 -1.29 -1.18
N GLY A 119 -11.31 -0.16 -0.47
CA GLY A 119 -11.13 -0.14 0.96
C GLY A 119 -10.80 1.24 1.51
N SER A 120 -10.50 1.29 2.80
CA SER A 120 -10.11 2.48 3.53
C SER A 120 -8.97 2.18 4.49
N HIS A 121 -8.23 3.22 4.88
CA HIS A 121 -7.17 3.16 5.86
C HIS A 121 -7.19 4.41 6.72
N GLU A 122 -6.77 4.27 7.97
CA GLU A 122 -6.54 5.34 8.92
C GLU A 122 -5.18 5.16 9.58
N GLY A 123 -4.39 6.23 9.65
CA GLY A 123 -3.04 6.24 10.19
C GLY A 123 -2.02 6.77 9.17
N GLY A 124 -1.41 7.94 9.47
CA GLY A 124 -0.64 8.73 8.51
C GLY A 124 0.72 8.18 8.13
N PHE A 125 1.25 7.17 8.85
CA PHE A 125 2.66 6.75 8.73
C PHE A 125 2.85 5.25 8.45
N THR A 126 1.78 4.49 8.48
CA THR A 126 1.81 3.03 8.29
C THR A 126 1.44 2.66 6.85
N PRO A 127 2.13 1.67 6.26
CA PRO A 127 1.77 1.16 4.95
C PRO A 127 0.48 0.33 5.02
N PHE A 128 -0.21 0.25 3.88
CA PHE A 128 -1.38 -0.59 3.71
C PHE A 128 -1.52 -1.04 2.25
N GLN A 129 -2.32 -2.06 2.01
CA GLN A 129 -2.54 -2.60 0.68
C GLN A 129 -3.92 -3.22 0.51
N PHE A 130 -4.30 -3.39 -0.76
CA PHE A 130 -5.54 -4.08 -1.15
C PHE A 130 -5.24 -5.04 -2.30
N ASN A 131 -5.79 -6.26 -2.24
CA ASN A 131 -5.80 -7.15 -3.39
C ASN A 131 -6.78 -6.60 -4.43
N VAL A 132 -6.27 -6.22 -5.58
CA VAL A 132 -7.04 -5.61 -6.67
C VAL A 132 -7.10 -6.49 -7.91
N THR A 133 -6.68 -7.75 -7.80
CA THR A 133 -6.61 -8.70 -8.91
C THR A 133 -7.89 -8.75 -9.74
N ASN A 134 -9.05 -8.74 -9.07
CA ASN A 134 -10.35 -8.86 -9.74
C ASN A 134 -10.96 -7.51 -10.16
N VAL A 135 -10.34 -6.38 -9.77
CA VAL A 135 -10.84 -5.02 -10.05
C VAL A 135 -10.02 -4.35 -11.15
N VAL A 136 -8.72 -4.64 -11.21
CA VAL A 136 -7.83 -4.17 -12.29
C VAL A 136 -8.25 -4.79 -13.61
N LYS A 137 -8.37 -3.94 -14.63
CA LYS A 137 -8.68 -4.32 -16.01
C LYS A 137 -7.40 -4.39 -16.84
N GLU A 138 -7.43 -5.20 -17.90
CA GLU A 138 -6.43 -5.11 -18.97
C GLU A 138 -6.46 -3.73 -19.59
N GLY A 139 -5.29 -3.13 -19.87
CA GLY A 139 -5.17 -1.79 -20.42
C GLY A 139 -5.42 -0.69 -19.39
N GLY A 140 -6.31 0.25 -19.72
CA GLY A 140 -6.53 1.48 -18.96
C GLY A 140 -7.30 1.30 -17.66
N ASN A 141 -6.79 1.89 -16.59
CA ASN A 141 -7.39 1.90 -15.27
C ASN A 141 -7.44 3.32 -14.69
N PHE A 142 -8.40 3.56 -13.80
CA PHE A 142 -8.58 4.82 -13.09
C PHE A 142 -8.59 4.59 -11.59
N LEU A 143 -7.60 5.17 -10.92
CA LEU A 143 -7.45 5.14 -9.46
C LEU A 143 -7.86 6.51 -8.90
N ALA A 144 -8.79 6.54 -7.95
CA ALA A 144 -9.14 7.72 -7.19
C ALA A 144 -8.94 7.47 -5.69
N VAL A 145 -8.37 8.43 -4.97
CA VAL A 145 -8.11 8.36 -3.54
C VAL A 145 -8.66 9.61 -2.88
N GLU A 146 -9.63 9.43 -2.00
CA GLU A 146 -10.09 10.46 -1.07
C GLU A 146 -9.15 10.46 0.13
N VAL A 147 -8.54 11.60 0.43
CA VAL A 147 -7.63 11.78 1.58
C VAL A 147 -8.18 12.87 2.46
N ASP A 148 -8.25 12.63 3.77
CA ASP A 148 -8.73 13.61 4.76
C ASP A 148 -7.70 13.69 5.90
N ASN A 149 -7.12 14.90 6.09
CA ASN A 149 -6.18 15.17 7.18
C ASN A 149 -6.83 15.94 8.35
N THR A 150 -8.15 16.04 8.40
CA THR A 150 -8.84 16.73 9.50
C THR A 150 -8.47 16.08 10.83
N ARG A 151 -7.97 16.89 11.76
CA ARG A 151 -7.62 16.43 13.11
C ARG A 151 -8.88 16.19 13.92
N THR A 152 -8.84 15.13 14.73
CA THR A 152 -9.88 14.78 15.70
C THR A 152 -9.23 14.50 17.04
N ALA A 153 -10.01 14.45 18.11
CA ALA A 153 -9.48 14.24 19.46
C ALA A 153 -8.76 12.89 19.63
N ASP A 154 -9.14 11.90 18.83
CA ASP A 154 -8.61 10.53 18.82
C ASP A 154 -7.59 10.27 17.68
N ALA A 155 -7.26 11.29 16.86
CA ALA A 155 -6.27 11.19 15.79
C ALA A 155 -4.83 11.39 16.28
N ILE A 156 -3.85 11.08 15.43
CA ILE A 156 -2.43 11.37 15.65
C ILE A 156 -1.89 12.17 14.45
N PRO A 157 -1.61 13.49 14.60
CA PRO A 157 -1.72 14.30 15.83
C PRO A 157 -3.18 14.59 16.23
N ALA A 158 -3.43 14.69 17.54
CA ALA A 158 -4.69 15.14 18.07
C ALA A 158 -4.84 16.68 17.96
N LEU A 159 -5.99 17.22 18.39
CA LEU A 159 -6.30 18.66 18.23
C LEU A 159 -5.32 19.61 18.95
N SER A 160 -4.69 19.17 20.03
CA SER A 160 -3.83 19.98 20.89
C SER A 160 -2.32 19.88 20.58
N PHE A 161 -1.93 19.22 19.49
CA PHE A 161 -0.54 19.17 19.08
C PHE A 161 -0.07 20.45 18.41
N ASP A 162 1.20 20.80 18.59
CA ASP A 162 1.83 22.02 18.13
C ASP A 162 2.48 21.91 16.74
N TRP A 163 2.53 20.73 16.11
CA TRP A 163 2.93 20.59 14.71
C TRP A 163 1.74 20.46 13.76
N TRP A 164 1.97 20.88 12.51
CA TRP A 164 0.95 20.85 11.48
C TRP A 164 0.69 19.43 10.97
N ASN A 165 -0.57 19.13 10.69
CA ASN A 165 -0.97 17.84 10.13
C ASN A 165 -0.89 17.85 8.59
N TYR A 166 0.31 17.65 8.05
CA TYR A 166 0.56 17.65 6.61
C TYR A 166 -0.19 16.51 5.92
N GLY A 167 -1.20 16.86 5.07
CA GLY A 167 -2.06 15.88 4.41
C GLY A 167 -1.56 15.48 3.04
N GLY A 168 -1.80 14.24 2.66
CA GLY A 168 -1.44 13.77 1.32
C GLY A 168 -1.08 12.29 1.24
N ILE A 169 -0.69 11.89 0.03
CA ILE A 169 -0.08 10.58 -0.24
C ILE A 169 1.43 10.77 -0.09
N THR A 170 1.97 10.47 1.08
CA THR A 170 3.30 10.92 1.52
C THR A 170 4.41 9.91 1.23
N ARG A 171 4.09 8.70 0.82
CA ARG A 171 5.04 7.67 0.38
C ARG A 171 4.57 7.01 -0.91
N ASP A 172 5.40 6.10 -1.42
CA ASP A 172 5.19 5.43 -2.71
C ASP A 172 3.82 4.78 -2.83
N VAL A 173 3.27 4.84 -4.05
CA VAL A 173 2.11 4.07 -4.49
C VAL A 173 2.57 3.09 -5.55
N MET A 174 2.32 1.81 -5.34
CA MET A 174 2.77 0.75 -6.23
C MET A 174 1.66 -0.25 -6.52
N LEU A 175 1.63 -0.75 -7.74
CA LEU A 175 0.92 -1.96 -8.08
C LEU A 175 1.93 -3.11 -8.05
N VAL A 176 1.85 -3.95 -7.02
CA VAL A 176 2.77 -5.05 -6.76
C VAL A 176 2.24 -6.31 -7.42
N HIS A 177 3.11 -7.00 -8.16
CA HIS A 177 2.80 -8.25 -8.88
C HIS A 177 3.31 -9.45 -8.09
N THR A 178 2.48 -10.45 -7.94
CA THR A 178 2.89 -11.74 -7.37
C THR A 178 2.36 -12.89 -8.24
N PRO A 179 3.05 -14.04 -8.29
CA PRO A 179 2.44 -15.24 -8.85
C PRO A 179 1.20 -15.65 -8.05
N LYS A 180 0.42 -16.61 -8.53
CA LYS A 180 -0.77 -17.12 -7.80
C LYS A 180 -0.43 -17.65 -6.43
N ASN A 181 0.68 -18.37 -6.32
CA ASN A 181 1.25 -18.79 -5.05
C ASN A 181 2.57 -18.04 -4.81
N TYR A 182 2.66 -17.34 -3.69
CA TYR A 182 3.79 -16.47 -3.33
C TYR A 182 4.12 -16.62 -1.85
N ILE A 183 5.33 -16.22 -1.47
CA ILE A 183 5.71 -16.09 -0.06
C ILE A 183 4.93 -14.90 0.52
N ARG A 184 3.97 -15.19 1.39
CA ARG A 184 3.15 -14.19 2.06
C ARG A 184 3.94 -13.49 3.16
N ASP A 185 4.63 -14.31 3.96
CA ASP A 185 5.43 -13.84 5.09
C ASP A 185 6.62 -14.76 5.34
N TYR A 186 7.66 -14.25 5.96
CA TYR A 186 8.77 -15.06 6.48
C TYR A 186 9.35 -14.42 7.74
N PHE A 187 9.87 -15.26 8.60
CA PHE A 187 10.53 -14.84 9.82
C PHE A 187 11.78 -15.67 10.06
N ILE A 188 12.92 -15.00 10.25
CA ILE A 188 14.22 -15.63 10.49
C ILE A 188 14.84 -14.99 11.72
N GLN A 189 15.15 -15.80 12.73
CA GLN A 189 15.71 -15.31 13.99
C GLN A 189 16.67 -16.31 14.63
N LEU A 190 17.54 -15.79 15.50
CA LEU A 190 18.31 -16.60 16.42
C LEU A 190 17.40 -17.21 17.50
N ASP A 191 17.72 -18.41 17.94
CA ASP A 191 17.09 -19.01 19.11
C ASP A 191 17.37 -18.15 20.35
N LYS A 192 16.37 -18.04 21.21
CA LYS A 192 16.46 -17.22 22.42
C LYS A 192 17.52 -17.75 23.42
N TYR A 193 17.72 -19.06 23.45
CA TYR A 193 18.54 -19.75 24.45
C TYR A 193 19.80 -20.41 23.85
N ASP A 194 19.82 -20.67 22.55
CA ASP A 194 20.92 -21.28 21.82
C ASP A 194 21.37 -20.39 20.66
N SER A 195 22.37 -19.58 20.92
CA SER A 195 22.87 -18.58 19.97
C SER A 195 23.52 -19.15 18.70
N ASP A 196 23.75 -20.47 18.66
CA ASP A 196 24.24 -21.16 17.46
C ASP A 196 23.10 -21.75 16.62
N ARG A 197 21.85 -21.46 16.97
CA ARG A 197 20.67 -21.97 16.29
C ARG A 197 19.87 -20.84 15.66
N VAL A 198 19.52 -21.00 14.39
CA VAL A 198 18.66 -20.10 13.62
C VAL A 198 17.35 -20.81 13.29
N HIS A 199 16.25 -20.18 13.60
CA HIS A 199 14.92 -20.61 13.18
C HIS A 199 14.47 -19.81 11.97
N ALA A 200 13.88 -20.49 11.00
CA ALA A 200 13.28 -19.90 9.82
C ALA A 200 11.85 -20.43 9.65
N GLU A 201 10.92 -19.52 9.47
CA GLU A 201 9.53 -19.80 9.12
C GLU A 201 9.19 -19.08 7.82
N VAL A 202 8.55 -19.77 6.88
CA VAL A 202 8.11 -19.20 5.60
C VAL A 202 6.66 -19.59 5.38
N GLN A 203 5.78 -18.60 5.27
CA GLN A 203 4.37 -18.79 5.00
C GLN A 203 4.07 -18.52 3.53
N LEU A 204 3.52 -19.49 2.83
CA LEU A 204 3.00 -19.34 1.48
C LEU A 204 1.55 -18.84 1.50
N SER A 205 1.13 -18.21 0.40
CA SER A 205 -0.26 -17.75 0.22
C SER A 205 -1.23 -18.93 0.01
N ALA A 206 -0.77 -19.99 -0.62
CA ALA A 206 -1.54 -21.23 -0.75
C ALA A 206 -1.41 -22.09 0.52
N GLN A 207 -2.56 -22.44 1.11
CA GLN A 207 -2.66 -23.22 2.34
C GLN A 207 -2.78 -24.71 1.99
N ASN A 208 -1.67 -25.31 1.52
CA ASN A 208 -1.59 -26.71 1.20
C ASN A 208 -0.20 -27.30 1.54
N ALA A 209 -0.19 -28.57 1.91
CA ALA A 209 1.04 -29.30 2.22
C ALA A 209 1.87 -29.64 0.98
N GLY A 210 3.15 -29.94 1.22
CA GLY A 210 4.02 -30.54 0.22
C GLY A 210 4.60 -29.57 -0.80
N GLN A 211 4.47 -28.26 -0.60
CA GLN A 211 5.12 -27.27 -1.45
C GLN A 211 6.57 -27.09 -1.03
N LEU A 212 7.48 -27.13 -2.00
CA LEU A 212 8.90 -27.00 -1.76
C LEU A 212 9.28 -25.51 -1.56
N VAL A 213 9.85 -25.20 -0.40
CA VAL A 213 10.45 -23.91 -0.06
C VAL A 213 11.95 -24.08 0.04
N LYS A 214 12.71 -23.26 -0.69
CA LYS A 214 14.17 -23.18 -0.59
C LYS A 214 14.53 -22.01 0.32
N ILE A 215 15.34 -22.28 1.36
CA ILE A 215 15.85 -21.30 2.30
C ILE A 215 17.36 -21.24 2.13
N GLU A 216 17.89 -20.07 1.73
CA GLU A 216 19.31 -19.83 1.55
C GLU A 216 19.74 -18.60 2.33
N ILE A 217 20.81 -18.74 3.10
CA ILE A 217 21.49 -17.64 3.79
C ILE A 217 22.98 -17.81 3.46
N PRO A 218 23.47 -17.22 2.36
CA PRO A 218 24.82 -17.48 1.83
C PRO A 218 25.92 -17.14 2.83
N GLU A 219 25.75 -16.07 3.60
CA GLU A 219 26.71 -15.61 4.62
C GLU A 219 26.92 -16.66 5.72
N LEU A 220 25.87 -17.43 6.00
CA LEU A 220 25.89 -18.51 6.99
C LEU A 220 26.13 -19.89 6.36
N LYS A 221 26.35 -19.95 5.05
CA LYS A 221 26.49 -21.20 4.27
C LYS A 221 25.28 -22.15 4.45
N ILE A 222 24.10 -21.60 4.69
CA ILE A 222 22.84 -22.34 4.78
C ILE A 222 22.21 -22.45 3.39
N ALA A 223 21.88 -23.67 2.98
CA ALA A 223 21.07 -23.95 1.82
C ALA A 223 20.23 -25.18 2.12
N ASN A 224 18.93 -25.02 2.30
CA ASN A 224 18.04 -26.12 2.67
C ASN A 224 16.71 -26.06 1.88
N LYS A 225 16.10 -27.21 1.72
CA LYS A 225 14.78 -27.41 1.11
C LYS A 225 13.84 -27.98 2.14
N VAL A 226 12.72 -27.31 2.35
CA VAL A 226 11.70 -27.66 3.34
C VAL A 226 10.34 -27.72 2.66
N PHE A 227 9.50 -28.65 3.07
CA PHE A 227 8.13 -28.75 2.57
C PHE A 227 7.16 -28.06 3.52
N THR A 228 6.12 -27.45 2.95
CA THR A 228 5.05 -26.86 3.75
C THR A 228 4.17 -27.92 4.38
N ASP A 229 3.61 -27.58 5.54
CA ASP A 229 2.50 -28.31 6.16
C ASP A 229 1.14 -27.96 5.50
N GLY A 230 0.05 -28.50 6.05
CA GLY A 230 -1.32 -28.28 5.55
C GLY A 230 -1.80 -26.84 5.61
N THR A 231 -1.12 -25.95 6.34
CA THR A 231 -1.42 -24.51 6.43
C THR A 231 -0.59 -23.67 5.45
N GLY A 232 0.30 -24.31 4.68
CA GLY A 232 1.24 -23.62 3.79
C GLY A 232 2.47 -23.06 4.52
N LEU A 233 2.73 -23.50 5.76
CA LEU A 233 3.85 -23.04 6.57
C LEU A 233 5.02 -24.02 6.45
N ALA A 234 6.21 -23.52 6.09
CA ALA A 234 7.47 -24.27 6.11
C ALA A 234 8.33 -23.78 7.28
N LYS A 235 8.81 -24.72 8.11
CA LYS A 235 9.69 -24.43 9.25
C LYS A 235 11.01 -25.15 9.12
N ALA A 236 12.09 -24.48 9.47
CA ALA A 236 13.42 -25.06 9.54
C ALA A 236 14.20 -24.54 10.72
N THR A 237 15.12 -25.35 11.23
CA THR A 237 16.09 -24.96 12.25
C THR A 237 17.49 -25.35 11.77
N PHE A 238 18.41 -24.40 11.82
CA PHE A 238 19.78 -24.58 11.37
C PHE A 238 20.74 -24.36 12.54
N ARG A 239 21.77 -25.18 12.62
CA ARG A 239 22.89 -24.93 13.52
C ARG A 239 23.98 -24.18 12.75
N VAL A 240 24.39 -23.02 13.30
CA VAL A 240 25.38 -22.13 12.69
C VAL A 240 26.59 -22.06 13.62
N ARG A 241 27.77 -22.30 13.07
CA ARG A 241 29.03 -22.14 13.81
C ARG A 241 29.67 -20.81 13.47
N ASN A 242 30.26 -20.14 14.46
CA ASN A 242 31.00 -18.88 14.30
C ASN A 242 30.12 -17.74 13.74
N LEU A 243 28.96 -17.54 14.32
CA LEU A 243 28.06 -16.45 13.97
C LEU A 243 28.69 -15.11 14.42
N GLU A 244 28.96 -14.22 13.47
CA GLU A 244 29.30 -12.83 13.78
C GLU A 244 28.03 -12.10 14.22
N ARG A 245 28.08 -11.55 15.42
CA ARG A 245 26.96 -10.80 15.98
C ARG A 245 27.19 -9.31 15.80
N TRP A 246 26.12 -8.60 15.45
CA TRP A 246 26.16 -7.16 15.50
C TRP A 246 26.41 -6.69 16.94
N SER A 247 27.32 -5.75 17.10
CA SER A 247 27.55 -5.01 18.34
C SER A 247 27.63 -3.53 18.02
N PRO A 248 27.09 -2.64 18.87
CA PRO A 248 27.35 -1.21 18.72
C PRO A 248 28.86 -0.97 18.87
N GLN A 249 29.42 -0.17 17.94
CA GLN A 249 30.80 0.30 18.03
C GLN A 249 30.89 1.47 19.01
#